data_0662ffa9c750df6f323fc62090354868
#
_entry.id   0662ffa9c750df6f323fc62090354868
#
_cell.length_a   1.000
_cell.length_b   1.000
_cell.length_c   1.000
_cell.angle_alpha   90.00
_cell.angle_beta   90.00
_cell.angle_gamma   90.00
#
_symmetry.space_group_name_H-M   'P 1'
#
loop_
_entity.id
_entity.type
_entity.pdbx_description
1 polymer ?
#
loop_
_entity_poly.entity_id
_entity_poly.type
_entity_poly.pdbx_seq_one_letter_code
_entity_poly.pdbx_strand_id
1 'polypeptide(L)'
;MTEESSTVSEICARGRENLKKIGVDGLFPRIAPTVKANRQYLDSLFYETRLFNPVDVDTSLNLFNLKLRTPVFCSAISRLPYMSETGMADIAKGMADAGSLIMLGIVNSADFQAVIDTGAPVVRIVKPFRKTERIYDELREAESQGCVAVGMDIDHFHGVLMGGERVRATGQFGPQSTEELKQIISQTKLPFIVKGVLSARDAEQALALGASAIVVSNHASGSFNFSVPSMMALPKIVQSVGDKLNVLIDTGFENGEDVFKGLAFGAKAVGFGSSIVLALAADGSRGVELLINQITAQLARIMAATGCADLPAIDKSVIAEIPFMRQ
;
A
#
# COMPACT_ATOMS: atom_id res chain seq x y z
N MET A 1 -13.05 -27.96 5.80
CA MET A 1 -12.44 -27.09 4.76
C MET A 1 -10.97 -26.96 5.17
N THR A 2 -10.05 -27.25 4.29
CA THR A 2 -8.63 -27.04 4.54
C THR A 2 -8.38 -25.53 4.63
N GLU A 3 -7.40 -25.07 5.43
CA GLU A 3 -7.05 -23.64 5.58
C GLU A 3 -6.75 -22.98 4.23
N GLU A 4 -6.23 -23.72 3.27
CA GLU A 4 -5.96 -23.26 1.89
C GLU A 4 -7.21 -22.81 1.11
N SER A 5 -8.42 -23.13 1.56
CA SER A 5 -9.69 -22.73 0.93
C SER A 5 -10.33 -21.48 1.55
N SER A 6 -9.67 -20.82 2.52
CA SER A 6 -10.23 -19.65 3.20
C SER A 6 -10.31 -18.43 2.25
N THR A 7 -11.44 -17.76 2.22
CA THR A 7 -11.64 -16.50 1.49
C THR A 7 -10.96 -15.32 2.18
N VAL A 8 -10.71 -14.23 1.45
CA VAL A 8 -10.20 -12.96 2.03
C VAL A 8 -11.07 -12.50 3.21
N SER A 9 -12.40 -12.59 3.09
CA SER A 9 -13.35 -12.19 4.13
C SER A 9 -13.25 -13.06 5.38
N GLU A 10 -13.08 -14.38 5.22
CA GLU A 10 -12.92 -15.32 6.35
C GLU A 10 -11.60 -15.11 7.08
N ILE A 11 -10.49 -14.89 6.36
CA ILE A 11 -9.19 -14.54 6.95
C ILE A 11 -9.32 -13.27 7.78
N CYS A 12 -9.87 -12.21 7.21
CA CYS A 12 -10.06 -10.94 7.91
C CYS A 12 -11.02 -11.04 9.10
N ALA A 13 -12.09 -11.84 9.00
CA ALA A 13 -13.04 -12.05 10.10
C ALA A 13 -12.37 -12.77 11.27
N ARG A 14 -11.62 -13.85 11.02
CA ARG A 14 -10.83 -14.57 12.02
C ARG A 14 -9.83 -13.66 12.72
N GLY A 15 -9.12 -12.81 11.94
CA GLY A 15 -8.20 -11.84 12.52
C GLY A 15 -8.88 -10.82 13.44
N ARG A 16 -10.04 -10.27 13.05
CA ARG A 16 -10.82 -9.37 13.93
C ARG A 16 -11.24 -10.05 15.23
N GLU A 17 -11.70 -11.29 15.14
CA GLU A 17 -12.08 -12.06 16.33
C GLU A 17 -10.90 -12.28 17.26
N ASN A 18 -9.74 -12.63 16.72
CA ASN A 18 -8.52 -12.84 17.52
C ASN A 18 -8.03 -11.52 18.16
N LEU A 19 -8.06 -10.40 17.43
CA LEU A 19 -7.73 -9.08 17.98
C LEU A 19 -8.67 -8.69 19.13
N LYS A 20 -9.96 -8.97 19.00
CA LYS A 20 -10.95 -8.72 20.05
C LYS A 20 -10.65 -9.52 21.32
N LYS A 21 -10.20 -10.78 21.20
CA LYS A 21 -9.83 -11.63 22.34
C LYS A 21 -8.67 -11.04 23.15
N ILE A 22 -7.76 -10.30 22.54
CA ILE A 22 -6.62 -9.64 23.21
C ILE A 22 -6.91 -8.16 23.54
N GLY A 23 -8.17 -7.72 23.47
CA GLY A 23 -8.58 -6.36 23.83
C GLY A 23 -8.21 -5.28 22.80
N VAL A 24 -7.82 -5.66 21.59
CA VAL A 24 -7.53 -4.73 20.48
C VAL A 24 -8.77 -4.62 19.60
N ASP A 25 -9.76 -3.87 20.08
CA ASP A 25 -11.01 -3.64 19.37
C ASP A 25 -10.95 -2.29 18.61
N GLY A 26 -11.58 -2.24 17.44
CA GLY A 26 -11.72 -1.00 16.67
C GLY A 26 -10.44 -0.48 16.01
N LEU A 27 -9.44 -1.32 15.74
CA LEU A 27 -8.14 -0.93 15.20
C LEU A 27 -8.24 -0.16 13.86
N PHE A 28 -9.27 -0.44 13.06
CA PHE A 28 -9.48 0.16 11.74
C PHE A 28 -10.93 0.62 11.55
N PRO A 29 -11.36 1.68 12.24
CA PRO A 29 -12.73 2.17 12.10
C PRO A 29 -12.95 2.74 10.70
N ARG A 30 -13.94 2.21 9.97
CA ARG A 30 -14.37 2.72 8.66
C ARG A 30 -15.32 3.92 8.78
N ILE A 31 -15.13 4.77 9.77
CA ILE A 31 -16.05 5.88 10.09
C ILE A 31 -15.66 7.18 9.40
N ALA A 32 -14.39 7.36 9.06
CA ALA A 32 -13.92 8.61 8.46
C ALA A 32 -14.56 8.87 7.08
N PRO A 33 -15.00 10.12 6.80
CA PRO A 33 -15.69 10.46 5.55
C PRO A 33 -14.93 10.05 4.28
N THR A 34 -13.62 10.26 4.25
CA THR A 34 -12.77 9.87 3.11
C THR A 34 -12.75 8.37 2.88
N VAL A 35 -12.70 7.56 3.97
CA VAL A 35 -12.70 6.09 3.85
C VAL A 35 -14.02 5.61 3.25
N LYS A 36 -15.15 6.17 3.72
CA LYS A 36 -16.48 5.86 3.16
C LYS A 36 -16.57 6.26 1.69
N ALA A 37 -16.13 7.48 1.34
CA ALA A 37 -16.17 7.97 -0.03
C ALA A 37 -15.29 7.13 -0.97
N ASN A 38 -14.11 6.70 -0.52
CA ASN A 38 -13.23 5.82 -1.30
C ASN A 38 -13.89 4.46 -1.55
N ARG A 39 -14.54 3.87 -0.53
CA ARG A 39 -15.24 2.60 -0.71
C ARG A 39 -16.43 2.76 -1.66
N GLN A 40 -17.26 3.79 -1.49
CA GLN A 40 -18.39 4.07 -2.39
C GLN A 40 -17.94 4.25 -3.84
N TYR A 41 -16.80 4.93 -4.06
CA TYR A 41 -16.27 5.08 -5.41
C TYR A 41 -15.80 3.74 -5.99
N LEU A 42 -15.03 2.95 -5.26
CA LEU A 42 -14.63 1.62 -5.70
C LEU A 42 -15.83 0.71 -5.97
N ASP A 43 -16.89 0.78 -5.15
CA ASP A 43 -18.12 -0.02 -5.33
C ASP A 43 -18.95 0.43 -6.55
N SER A 44 -18.78 1.68 -7.02
CA SER A 44 -19.44 2.18 -8.22
C SER A 44 -18.75 1.78 -9.54
N LEU A 45 -17.58 1.15 -9.48
CA LEU A 45 -16.81 0.70 -10.62
C LEU A 45 -17.08 -0.79 -10.86
N PHE A 46 -17.52 -1.11 -12.06
CA PHE A 46 -17.78 -2.47 -12.51
C PHE A 46 -16.85 -2.81 -13.67
N TYR A 47 -16.56 -4.05 -13.91
CA TYR A 47 -15.77 -4.48 -15.05
C TYR A 47 -16.65 -5.13 -16.12
N GLU A 48 -16.31 -4.85 -17.37
CA GLU A 48 -16.95 -5.46 -18.54
C GLU A 48 -16.30 -6.82 -18.83
N THR A 49 -17.08 -7.87 -18.83
CA THR A 49 -16.59 -9.21 -19.19
C THR A 49 -16.42 -9.37 -20.69
N ARG A 50 -15.29 -9.97 -21.11
CA ARG A 50 -14.92 -10.27 -22.51
C ARG A 50 -14.58 -11.75 -22.62
N LEU A 51 -15.60 -12.58 -22.72
CA LEU A 51 -15.47 -14.05 -22.56
C LEU A 51 -15.09 -14.78 -23.85
N PHE A 52 -15.06 -14.08 -24.99
CA PHE A 52 -14.51 -14.66 -26.21
C PHE A 52 -12.99 -14.49 -26.24
N ASN A 53 -12.27 -15.51 -26.74
CA ASN A 53 -10.83 -15.59 -26.77
C ASN A 53 -10.20 -15.57 -25.35
N PRO A 54 -10.37 -16.68 -24.60
CA PRO A 54 -9.78 -16.81 -23.26
C PRO A 54 -8.25 -16.67 -23.35
N VAL A 55 -7.67 -16.08 -22.29
CA VAL A 55 -6.24 -15.82 -22.18
C VAL A 55 -5.64 -16.53 -20.98
N ASP A 56 -4.40 -16.98 -21.11
CA ASP A 56 -3.58 -17.33 -19.96
C ASP A 56 -3.11 -16.06 -19.27
N VAL A 57 -3.18 -16.03 -17.95
CA VAL A 57 -2.98 -14.82 -17.16
C VAL A 57 -1.61 -14.82 -16.47
N ASP A 58 -0.83 -13.76 -16.66
CA ASP A 58 0.36 -13.45 -15.88
C ASP A 58 0.13 -12.23 -14.97
N THR A 59 0.12 -12.44 -13.66
CA THR A 59 0.01 -11.38 -12.64
C THR A 59 1.35 -10.81 -12.21
N SER A 60 2.46 -11.24 -12.80
CA SER A 60 3.79 -10.82 -12.39
C SER A 60 4.05 -9.33 -12.68
N LEU A 61 4.81 -8.69 -11.80
CA LEU A 61 5.17 -7.28 -11.88
C LEU A 61 6.68 -7.11 -11.80
N ASN A 62 7.26 -6.32 -12.71
CA ASN A 62 8.62 -5.82 -12.56
C ASN A 62 8.60 -4.44 -11.89
N LEU A 63 9.17 -4.34 -10.68
CA LEU A 63 9.24 -3.11 -9.89
C LEU A 63 10.55 -3.06 -9.10
N PHE A 64 11.25 -1.93 -9.08
CA PHE A 64 12.54 -1.73 -8.37
C PHE A 64 13.57 -2.83 -8.67
N ASN A 65 13.70 -3.22 -9.95
CA ASN A 65 14.57 -4.30 -10.44
C ASN A 65 14.25 -5.71 -9.87
N LEU A 66 13.04 -5.88 -9.34
CA LEU A 66 12.55 -7.17 -8.86
C LEU A 66 11.46 -7.69 -9.79
N LYS A 67 11.39 -9.00 -9.93
CA LYS A 67 10.23 -9.70 -10.49
C LYS A 67 9.37 -10.23 -9.35
N LEU A 68 8.25 -9.58 -9.11
CA LEU A 68 7.24 -9.97 -8.12
C LEU A 68 6.19 -10.88 -8.78
N ARG A 69 5.58 -11.78 -8.01
CA ARG A 69 4.51 -12.67 -8.51
C ARG A 69 3.15 -11.98 -8.61
N THR A 70 3.00 -10.82 -7.98
CA THR A 70 1.74 -10.10 -7.85
C THR A 70 1.97 -8.59 -7.81
N PRO A 71 1.03 -7.75 -8.29
CA PRO A 71 1.07 -6.30 -8.11
C PRO A 71 0.57 -5.84 -6.74
N VAL A 72 0.32 -6.77 -5.82
CA VAL A 72 -0.13 -6.47 -4.45
C VAL A 72 1.10 -6.31 -3.56
N PHE A 73 1.14 -5.26 -2.72
CA PHE A 73 2.21 -5.04 -1.76
C PHE A 73 1.69 -4.72 -0.36
N CYS A 74 2.53 -4.92 0.67
CA CYS A 74 2.23 -4.45 2.02
C CYS A 74 2.51 -2.95 2.11
N SER A 75 1.48 -2.13 2.38
CA SER A 75 1.63 -0.70 2.65
C SER A 75 2.47 -0.46 3.89
N ALA A 76 3.05 0.75 4.01
CA ALA A 76 3.95 1.10 5.11
C ALA A 76 3.28 0.91 6.49
N ILE A 77 3.58 -0.21 7.13
CA ILE A 77 3.13 -0.55 8.49
C ILE A 77 4.26 -0.23 9.45
N SER A 78 3.90 0.37 10.59
CA SER A 78 4.80 0.58 11.72
C SER A 78 4.67 -0.57 12.73
N ARG A 79 5.66 -0.68 13.62
CA ARG A 79 5.70 -1.69 14.69
C ARG A 79 4.34 -1.85 15.41
N LEU A 80 3.95 -3.09 15.65
CA LEU A 80 2.69 -3.50 16.28
C LEU A 80 2.91 -4.23 17.62
N PRO A 81 3.56 -3.58 18.62
CA PRO A 81 4.02 -4.26 19.84
C PRO A 81 2.88 -4.81 20.71
N TYR A 82 1.67 -4.28 20.52
CA TYR A 82 0.47 -4.72 21.24
C TYR A 82 -0.18 -5.98 20.62
N MET A 83 0.30 -6.44 19.48
CA MET A 83 -0.23 -7.63 18.80
C MET A 83 0.73 -8.80 18.87
N SER A 84 1.99 -8.57 18.53
CA SER A 84 3.02 -9.60 18.44
C SER A 84 4.41 -8.97 18.49
N GLU A 85 5.35 -9.59 19.20
CA GLU A 85 6.75 -9.18 19.20
C GLU A 85 7.43 -9.47 17.86
N THR A 86 7.04 -10.55 17.17
CA THR A 86 7.56 -10.97 15.87
C THR A 86 6.75 -10.45 14.67
N GLY A 87 5.67 -9.70 14.93
CA GLY A 87 4.64 -9.39 13.94
C GLY A 87 5.15 -8.76 12.66
N MET A 88 6.19 -7.92 12.72
CA MET A 88 6.77 -7.31 11.52
C MET A 88 7.55 -8.34 10.68
N ALA A 89 8.30 -9.23 11.31
CA ALA A 89 9.00 -10.33 10.64
C ALA A 89 8.01 -11.34 10.06
N ASP A 90 6.93 -11.65 10.78
CA ASP A 90 5.87 -12.54 10.29
C ASP A 90 5.16 -11.96 9.06
N ILE A 91 4.87 -10.65 9.05
CA ILE A 91 4.35 -9.99 7.85
C ILE A 91 5.35 -10.11 6.71
N ALA A 92 6.61 -9.76 6.94
CA ALA A 92 7.65 -9.80 5.91
C ALA A 92 7.81 -11.21 5.32
N LYS A 93 7.84 -12.25 6.19
CA LYS A 93 7.90 -13.63 5.74
C LYS A 93 6.69 -14.01 4.88
N GLY A 94 5.48 -13.71 5.31
CA GLY A 94 4.27 -14.03 4.54
C GLY A 94 4.23 -13.31 3.18
N MET A 95 4.72 -12.05 3.13
CA MET A 95 4.86 -11.32 1.87
C MET A 95 5.90 -11.95 0.93
N ALA A 96 7.04 -12.38 1.47
CA ALA A 96 8.08 -13.07 0.70
C ALA A 96 7.57 -14.42 0.15
N ASP A 97 6.91 -15.23 0.99
CA ASP A 97 6.35 -16.52 0.61
C ASP A 97 5.30 -16.38 -0.51
N ALA A 98 4.53 -15.28 -0.49
CA ALA A 98 3.60 -14.92 -1.56
C ALA A 98 4.27 -14.29 -2.80
N GLY A 99 5.57 -14.04 -2.78
CA GLY A 99 6.32 -13.42 -3.89
C GLY A 99 6.05 -11.93 -4.08
N SER A 100 5.86 -11.21 -2.99
CA SER A 100 5.58 -9.78 -2.94
C SER A 100 6.58 -9.02 -2.06
N LEU A 101 6.41 -7.70 -1.91
CA LEU A 101 7.28 -6.83 -1.11
C LEU A 101 6.54 -6.21 0.09
N ILE A 102 7.31 -5.81 1.09
CA ILE A 102 6.82 -5.07 2.24
C ILE A 102 7.36 -3.64 2.24
N MET A 103 6.47 -2.65 2.45
CA MET A 103 6.87 -1.31 2.87
C MET A 103 6.87 -1.23 4.40
N LEU A 104 7.98 -0.81 4.97
CA LEU A 104 8.22 -0.77 6.40
C LEU A 104 8.24 0.67 6.90
N GLY A 105 7.35 1.00 7.85
CA GLY A 105 7.28 2.31 8.52
C GLY A 105 8.23 2.42 9.70
N ILE A 106 7.77 2.98 10.83
CA ILE A 106 8.58 3.14 12.05
C ILE A 106 8.78 1.78 12.70
N VAL A 107 10.06 1.38 12.84
CA VAL A 107 10.50 0.20 13.58
C VAL A 107 11.78 0.55 14.35
N ASN A 108 12.12 -0.22 15.38
CA ASN A 108 13.45 -0.18 15.98
C ASN A 108 14.43 -1.06 15.18
N SER A 109 15.73 -0.94 15.45
CA SER A 109 16.77 -1.67 14.69
C SER A 109 16.65 -3.19 14.86
N ALA A 110 16.20 -3.71 16.01
CA ALA A 110 16.03 -5.14 16.20
C ALA A 110 14.87 -5.71 15.35
N ASP A 111 13.72 -5.02 15.32
CA ASP A 111 12.59 -5.40 14.46
C ASP A 111 12.97 -5.24 12.98
N PHE A 112 13.76 -4.22 12.63
CA PHE A 112 14.23 -4.03 11.27
C PHE A 112 15.13 -5.18 10.82
N GLN A 113 16.11 -5.55 11.66
CA GLN A 113 16.99 -6.69 11.36
C GLN A 113 16.17 -7.99 11.22
N ALA A 114 15.21 -8.24 12.10
CA ALA A 114 14.36 -9.42 12.03
C ALA A 114 13.53 -9.47 10.73
N VAL A 115 13.10 -8.32 10.20
CA VAL A 115 12.44 -8.23 8.89
C VAL A 115 13.41 -8.55 7.75
N ILE A 116 14.61 -7.98 7.77
CA ILE A 116 15.66 -8.24 6.76
C ILE A 116 16.04 -9.73 6.74
N ASP A 117 16.17 -10.36 7.91
CA ASP A 117 16.55 -11.78 8.04
C ASP A 117 15.52 -12.74 7.41
N THR A 118 14.29 -12.28 7.14
CA THR A 118 13.27 -13.07 6.42
C THR A 118 13.60 -13.24 4.93
N GLY A 119 14.48 -12.42 4.36
CA GLY A 119 14.77 -12.38 2.93
C GLY A 119 13.67 -11.70 2.09
N ALA A 120 12.65 -11.09 2.70
CA ALA A 120 11.64 -10.33 1.98
C ALA A 120 12.24 -9.12 1.27
N PRO A 121 11.76 -8.74 0.08
CA PRO A 121 12.07 -7.45 -0.50
C PRO A 121 11.48 -6.31 0.35
N VAL A 122 12.34 -5.47 0.94
CA VAL A 122 11.95 -4.41 1.86
C VAL A 122 12.10 -3.05 1.23
N VAL A 123 11.06 -2.22 1.36
CA VAL A 123 11.08 -0.78 1.10
C VAL A 123 10.99 -0.05 2.44
N ARG A 124 11.97 0.77 2.78
CA ARG A 124 11.95 1.56 4.01
C ARG A 124 11.29 2.90 3.78
N ILE A 125 10.15 3.17 4.45
CA ILE A 125 9.45 4.46 4.42
C ILE A 125 9.74 5.22 5.72
N VAL A 126 10.59 6.24 5.62
CA VAL A 126 10.95 7.10 6.75
C VAL A 126 9.89 8.16 7.02
N LYS A 127 9.89 8.72 8.22
CA LYS A 127 8.99 9.82 8.58
C LYS A 127 9.68 11.18 8.36
N PRO A 128 8.91 12.25 8.14
CA PRO A 128 9.46 13.61 7.96
C PRO A 128 9.92 14.19 9.30
N PHE A 129 11.02 13.66 9.84
CA PHE A 129 11.57 14.15 11.11
C PHE A 129 12.08 15.57 10.95
N ARG A 130 11.87 16.43 11.99
CA ARG A 130 12.45 17.78 12.05
C ARG A 130 13.98 17.77 12.13
N LYS A 131 14.54 16.69 12.69
CA LYS A 131 15.99 16.44 12.70
C LYS A 131 16.37 15.68 11.45
N THR A 132 16.87 16.37 10.46
CA THR A 132 17.23 15.83 9.14
C THR A 132 18.30 14.74 9.23
N GLU A 133 19.23 14.84 10.21
CA GLU A 133 20.26 13.83 10.46
C GLU A 133 19.64 12.44 10.70
N ARG A 134 18.52 12.40 11.44
CA ARG A 134 17.80 11.14 11.68
C ARG A 134 17.26 10.53 10.37
N ILE A 135 16.78 11.37 9.45
CA ILE A 135 16.34 10.90 8.14
C ILE A 135 17.51 10.27 7.40
N TYR A 136 18.66 10.94 7.39
CA TYR A 136 19.87 10.45 6.72
C TYR A 136 20.39 9.15 7.35
N ASP A 137 20.33 9.02 8.69
CA ASP A 137 20.71 7.78 9.38
C ASP A 137 19.79 6.62 8.99
N GLU A 138 18.47 6.81 8.98
CA GLU A 138 17.51 5.79 8.59
C GLU A 138 17.66 5.39 7.10
N LEU A 139 18.00 6.33 6.20
CA LEU A 139 18.28 6.02 4.80
C LEU A 139 19.58 5.20 4.63
N ARG A 140 20.66 5.58 5.36
CA ARG A 140 21.92 4.83 5.34
C ARG A 140 21.76 3.43 5.92
N GLU A 141 21.00 3.28 7.01
CA GLU A 141 20.66 1.98 7.58
C GLU A 141 19.93 1.12 6.55
N ALA A 142 18.91 1.65 5.89
CA ALA A 142 18.15 0.94 4.86
C ALA A 142 19.03 0.49 3.68
N GLU A 143 19.92 1.36 3.20
CA GLU A 143 20.84 1.03 2.10
C GLU A 143 21.84 -0.06 2.53
N SER A 144 22.41 0.03 3.73
CA SER A 144 23.36 -0.94 4.27
C SER A 144 22.74 -2.31 4.52
N GLN A 145 21.47 -2.36 4.85
CA GLN A 145 20.70 -3.59 5.09
C GLN A 145 20.10 -4.20 3.81
N GLY A 146 20.37 -3.61 2.62
CA GLY A 146 19.94 -4.16 1.35
C GLY A 146 18.46 -3.95 1.02
N CYS A 147 17.84 -2.88 1.52
CA CYS A 147 16.51 -2.49 1.07
C CYS A 147 16.50 -2.27 -0.45
N VAL A 148 15.38 -2.61 -1.10
CA VAL A 148 15.24 -2.49 -2.57
C VAL A 148 14.85 -1.08 -3.00
N ALA A 149 14.26 -0.30 -2.11
CA ALA A 149 13.93 1.11 -2.26
C ALA A 149 13.78 1.76 -0.89
N VAL A 150 13.79 3.09 -0.87
CA VAL A 150 13.49 3.89 0.32
C VAL A 150 12.46 4.95 -0.03
N GLY A 151 11.86 5.58 0.95
CA GLY A 151 10.92 6.67 0.69
C GLY A 151 10.55 7.44 1.93
N MET A 152 9.65 8.40 1.78
CA MET A 152 9.15 9.24 2.87
C MET A 152 7.65 9.45 2.79
N ASP A 153 6.97 9.34 3.95
CA ASP A 153 5.61 9.82 4.13
C ASP A 153 5.61 11.35 4.24
N ILE A 154 5.09 12.08 3.26
CA ILE A 154 5.09 13.55 3.28
C ILE A 154 3.87 14.15 3.99
N ASP A 155 2.86 13.36 4.30
CA ASP A 155 1.57 13.80 4.86
C ASP A 155 1.48 13.71 6.39
N HIS A 156 2.52 13.26 7.09
CA HIS A 156 2.53 13.05 8.55
C HIS A 156 3.15 14.19 9.38
N PHE A 157 3.15 15.42 8.90
CA PHE A 157 3.89 16.52 9.54
C PHE A 157 3.08 17.36 10.54
N HIS A 158 1.74 17.34 10.50
CA HIS A 158 0.86 18.11 11.39
C HIS A 158 0.21 17.31 12.52
N GLY A 159 0.63 16.06 12.73
CA GLY A 159 -0.01 15.15 13.67
C GLY A 159 -0.87 14.12 12.98
N VAL A 160 -1.55 13.30 13.77
CA VAL A 160 -2.46 12.25 13.30
C VAL A 160 -3.83 12.41 13.98
N LEU A 161 -4.89 12.09 13.24
CA LEU A 161 -6.24 12.05 13.78
C LEU A 161 -6.50 10.73 14.50
N MET A 162 -6.77 10.81 15.80
CA MET A 162 -7.16 9.69 16.64
C MET A 162 -8.68 9.59 16.71
N GLY A 163 -9.24 8.45 16.29
CA GLY A 163 -10.70 8.27 16.24
C GLY A 163 -11.43 9.23 15.30
N GLY A 164 -10.72 9.85 14.35
CA GLY A 164 -11.30 10.79 13.38
C GLY A 164 -11.53 12.22 13.89
N GLU A 165 -11.29 12.50 15.16
CA GLU A 165 -11.62 13.81 15.77
C GLU A 165 -10.46 14.44 16.56
N ARG A 166 -9.70 13.63 17.30
CA ARG A 166 -8.66 14.12 18.20
C ARG A 166 -7.31 14.20 17.51
N VAL A 167 -6.75 15.40 17.37
CA VAL A 167 -5.37 15.60 16.88
C VAL A 167 -4.37 15.23 17.96
N ARG A 168 -3.52 14.23 17.67
CA ARG A 168 -2.31 13.95 18.44
C ARG A 168 -1.12 14.62 17.77
N ALA A 169 -0.56 15.65 18.38
CA ALA A 169 0.64 16.29 17.89
C ALA A 169 1.82 15.31 17.84
N THR A 170 2.60 15.39 16.77
CA THR A 170 3.82 14.61 16.57
C THR A 170 5.00 15.55 16.51
N GLY A 171 5.35 16.18 17.66
CA GLY A 171 6.33 17.27 17.75
C GLY A 171 7.71 16.98 17.15
N GLN A 172 8.04 15.71 16.94
CA GLN A 172 9.28 15.29 16.26
C GLN A 172 9.18 15.33 14.73
N PHE A 173 7.98 15.47 14.14
CA PHE A 173 7.77 15.55 12.69
C PHE A 173 7.51 16.99 12.26
N GLY A 174 7.83 17.30 11.01
CA GLY A 174 7.61 18.61 10.41
C GLY A 174 7.52 18.54 8.89
N PRO A 175 6.99 19.60 8.26
CA PRO A 175 7.01 19.68 6.80
C PRO A 175 8.45 19.73 6.32
N GLN A 176 8.71 19.15 5.15
CA GLN A 176 9.97 19.28 4.42
C GLN A 176 9.73 20.26 3.25
N SER A 177 10.60 21.25 3.10
CA SER A 177 10.60 22.09 1.92
C SER A 177 11.00 21.28 0.67
N THR A 178 10.74 21.84 -0.50
CA THR A 178 11.16 21.24 -1.77
C THR A 178 12.68 21.02 -1.84
N GLU A 179 13.45 21.97 -1.34
CA GLU A 179 14.91 21.93 -1.26
C GLU A 179 15.41 20.86 -0.30
N GLU A 180 14.81 20.75 0.88
CA GLU A 180 15.13 19.69 1.84
C GLU A 180 14.80 18.32 1.27
N LEU A 181 13.61 18.15 0.65
CA LEU A 181 13.23 16.88 0.04
C LEU A 181 14.19 16.49 -1.10
N LYS A 182 14.62 17.46 -1.92
CA LYS A 182 15.64 17.23 -2.95
C LYS A 182 16.97 16.75 -2.35
N GLN A 183 17.41 17.37 -1.26
CA GLN A 183 18.61 16.96 -0.55
C GLN A 183 18.45 15.54 0.03
N ILE A 184 17.30 15.24 0.63
CA ILE A 184 17.01 13.91 1.18
C ILE A 184 17.05 12.84 0.08
N ILE A 185 16.42 13.08 -1.06
CA ILE A 185 16.45 12.16 -2.20
C ILE A 185 17.89 11.91 -2.67
N SER A 186 18.74 12.95 -2.66
CA SER A 186 20.14 12.82 -3.08
C SER A 186 21.04 12.04 -2.12
N GLN A 187 20.58 11.72 -0.90
CA GLN A 187 21.37 10.99 0.10
C GLN A 187 21.41 9.48 -0.14
N THR A 188 20.66 8.96 -1.08
CA THR A 188 20.62 7.52 -1.37
C THR A 188 20.77 7.22 -2.85
N LYS A 189 21.31 6.05 -3.17
CA LYS A 189 21.35 5.50 -4.54
C LYS A 189 20.17 4.60 -4.84
N LEU A 190 19.38 4.25 -3.81
CA LEU A 190 18.19 3.43 -3.98
C LEU A 190 17.05 4.23 -4.65
N PRO A 191 16.13 3.57 -5.36
CA PRO A 191 14.91 4.20 -5.83
C PRO A 191 14.18 4.88 -4.66
N PHE A 192 13.83 6.18 -4.81
CA PHE A 192 13.15 6.94 -3.76
C PHE A 192 11.66 7.07 -4.05
N ILE A 193 10.84 6.83 -3.03
CA ILE A 193 9.37 6.84 -3.09
C ILE A 193 8.83 8.02 -2.26
N VAL A 194 7.97 8.85 -2.85
CA VAL A 194 7.22 9.86 -2.12
C VAL A 194 5.82 9.33 -1.82
N LYS A 195 5.50 9.12 -0.54
CA LYS A 195 4.21 8.55 -0.12
C LYS A 195 3.33 9.61 0.53
N GLY A 196 1.99 9.52 0.28
CA GLY A 196 1.00 10.49 0.77
C GLY A 196 0.61 11.53 -0.27
N VAL A 197 0.84 11.23 -1.55
CA VAL A 197 0.51 12.11 -2.68
C VAL A 197 -0.97 11.98 -3.04
N LEU A 198 -1.69 13.12 -3.11
CA LEU A 198 -3.13 13.17 -3.48
C LEU A 198 -3.43 14.23 -4.56
N SER A 199 -2.42 14.87 -5.13
CA SER A 199 -2.60 15.87 -6.19
C SER A 199 -1.64 15.64 -7.36
N ALA A 200 -2.09 16.01 -8.57
CA ALA A 200 -1.23 16.02 -9.75
C ALA A 200 -0.01 16.94 -9.56
N ARG A 201 -0.21 18.09 -8.90
CA ARG A 201 0.85 19.05 -8.58
C ARG A 201 1.98 18.42 -7.75
N ASP A 202 1.63 17.69 -6.69
CA ASP A 202 2.64 17.05 -5.85
C ASP A 202 3.31 15.87 -6.56
N ALA A 203 2.59 15.16 -7.42
CA ALA A 203 3.15 14.10 -8.26
C ALA A 203 4.18 14.66 -9.27
N GLU A 204 3.87 15.78 -9.93
CA GLU A 204 4.80 16.48 -10.82
C GLU A 204 6.03 17.01 -10.08
N GLN A 205 5.85 17.51 -8.85
CA GLN A 205 6.96 17.93 -8.01
C GLN A 205 7.84 16.74 -7.60
N ALA A 206 7.24 15.62 -7.18
CA ALA A 206 7.99 14.40 -6.86
C ALA A 206 8.84 13.91 -8.05
N LEU A 207 8.27 13.92 -9.25
CA LEU A 207 8.98 13.61 -10.48
C LEU A 207 10.15 14.59 -10.74
N ALA A 208 9.91 15.89 -10.61
CA ALA A 208 10.94 16.93 -10.82
C ALA A 208 12.09 16.84 -9.80
N LEU A 209 11.83 16.33 -8.60
CA LEU A 209 12.84 16.11 -7.56
C LEU A 209 13.64 14.81 -7.75
N GLY A 210 13.29 13.97 -8.73
CA GLY A 210 13.98 12.71 -9.04
C GLY A 210 13.43 11.50 -8.27
N ALA A 211 12.21 11.56 -7.75
CA ALA A 211 11.56 10.38 -7.20
C ALA A 211 11.39 9.30 -8.27
N SER A 212 11.57 8.04 -7.88
CA SER A 212 11.39 6.87 -8.76
C SER A 212 9.94 6.35 -8.74
N ALA A 213 9.22 6.65 -7.66
CA ALA A 213 7.82 6.27 -7.48
C ALA A 213 7.10 7.23 -6.52
N ILE A 214 5.77 7.20 -6.61
CA ILE A 214 4.88 7.78 -5.60
C ILE A 214 3.90 6.73 -5.11
N VAL A 215 3.38 6.92 -3.89
CA VAL A 215 2.19 6.20 -3.41
C VAL A 215 1.05 7.20 -3.25
N VAL A 216 0.01 7.02 -4.05
CA VAL A 216 -1.25 7.77 -3.92
C VAL A 216 -1.97 7.24 -2.68
N SER A 217 -1.98 8.02 -1.61
CA SER A 217 -2.37 7.56 -0.28
C SER A 217 -2.92 8.70 0.57
N ASN A 218 -3.93 8.41 1.38
CA ASN A 218 -4.45 9.31 2.42
C ASN A 218 -4.31 8.71 3.83
N HIS A 219 -3.47 7.71 4.00
CA HIS A 219 -3.24 7.01 5.28
C HIS A 219 -4.54 6.56 5.98
N ALA A 220 -5.55 6.12 5.23
CA ALA A 220 -6.87 5.76 5.75
C ALA A 220 -7.50 6.88 6.59
N SER A 221 -7.33 8.14 6.17
CA SER A 221 -7.72 9.37 6.88
C SER A 221 -6.96 9.63 8.19
N GLY A 222 -5.80 9.00 8.37
CA GLY A 222 -4.98 9.21 9.56
C GLY A 222 -4.42 10.63 9.66
N SER A 223 -4.25 11.33 8.54
CA SER A 223 -3.75 12.71 8.52
C SER A 223 -4.88 13.75 8.47
N PHE A 224 -5.86 13.56 7.60
CA PHE A 224 -6.95 14.52 7.37
C PHE A 224 -8.27 13.80 7.07
N ASN A 225 -9.36 14.25 7.72
CA ASN A 225 -10.71 13.98 7.26
C ASN A 225 -11.00 14.80 5.99
N PHE A 226 -11.86 14.30 5.12
CA PHE A 226 -12.25 14.97 3.87
C PHE A 226 -11.10 15.22 2.87
N SER A 227 -9.94 14.58 3.03
CA SER A 227 -8.95 14.53 1.94
C SER A 227 -9.54 13.75 0.76
N VAL A 228 -9.06 14.05 -0.46
CA VAL A 228 -9.54 13.35 -1.66
C VAL A 228 -9.29 11.85 -1.50
N PRO A 229 -10.28 10.98 -1.77
CA PRO A 229 -10.07 9.54 -1.81
C PRO A 229 -8.98 9.17 -2.82
N SER A 230 -8.07 8.27 -2.42
CA SER A 230 -6.90 7.92 -3.23
C SER A 230 -7.29 7.44 -4.64
N MET A 231 -8.33 6.61 -4.74
CA MET A 231 -8.81 6.11 -6.03
C MET A 231 -9.41 7.22 -6.93
N MET A 232 -9.98 8.29 -6.34
CA MET A 232 -10.48 9.45 -7.10
C MET A 232 -9.36 10.39 -7.55
N ALA A 233 -8.25 10.46 -6.79
CA ALA A 233 -7.07 11.25 -7.16
C ALA A 233 -6.24 10.58 -8.27
N LEU A 234 -6.19 9.25 -8.29
CA LEU A 234 -5.33 8.45 -9.15
C LEU A 234 -5.36 8.84 -10.64
N PRO A 235 -6.52 8.97 -11.33
CA PRO A 235 -6.54 9.22 -12.76
C PRO A 235 -5.83 10.52 -13.18
N LYS A 236 -6.03 11.59 -12.39
CA LYS A 236 -5.40 12.90 -12.67
C LYS A 236 -3.90 12.86 -12.41
N ILE A 237 -3.47 12.12 -11.39
CA ILE A 237 -2.06 11.92 -11.08
C ILE A 237 -1.38 11.14 -12.20
N VAL A 238 -1.92 9.99 -12.60
CA VAL A 238 -1.38 9.18 -13.69
C VAL A 238 -1.29 10.01 -14.98
N GLN A 239 -2.33 10.78 -15.30
CA GLN A 239 -2.33 11.64 -16.49
C GLN A 239 -1.20 12.69 -16.45
N SER A 240 -0.86 13.23 -15.27
CA SER A 240 0.14 14.31 -15.15
C SER A 240 1.58 13.82 -15.26
N VAL A 241 1.87 12.60 -14.76
CA VAL A 241 3.25 12.09 -14.75
C VAL A 241 3.54 11.05 -15.83
N GLY A 242 2.50 10.42 -16.40
CA GLY A 242 2.62 9.38 -17.42
C GLY A 242 3.53 8.23 -16.97
N ASP A 243 4.26 7.65 -17.92
CA ASP A 243 5.19 6.54 -17.64
C ASP A 243 6.52 6.98 -17.03
N LYS A 244 6.71 8.27 -16.75
CA LYS A 244 7.94 8.82 -16.20
C LYS A 244 8.11 8.51 -14.71
N LEU A 245 7.04 8.13 -14.02
CA LEU A 245 7.02 7.86 -12.60
C LEU A 245 6.19 6.60 -12.30
N ASN A 246 6.69 5.71 -11.44
CA ASN A 246 5.91 4.58 -10.99
C ASN A 246 4.82 5.08 -10.02
N VAL A 247 3.55 4.96 -10.41
CA VAL A 247 2.42 5.35 -9.56
C VAL A 247 1.90 4.11 -8.84
N LEU A 248 2.08 4.06 -7.54
CA LEU A 248 1.51 3.05 -6.66
C LEU A 248 0.31 3.65 -5.94
N ILE A 249 -0.58 2.83 -5.42
CA ILE A 249 -1.76 3.30 -4.69
C ILE A 249 -2.03 2.43 -3.48
N ASP A 250 -2.51 3.02 -2.40
CA ASP A 250 -3.06 2.30 -1.26
C ASP A 250 -4.33 2.97 -0.72
N THR A 251 -4.85 2.45 0.37
CA THR A 251 -6.03 2.89 1.10
C THR A 251 -7.36 2.46 0.47
N GLY A 252 -8.11 1.66 1.21
CA GLY A 252 -9.49 1.28 0.90
C GLY A 252 -9.65 0.09 -0.04
N PHE A 253 -8.57 -0.55 -0.43
CA PHE A 253 -8.56 -1.79 -1.21
C PHE A 253 -8.74 -3.00 -0.28
N GLU A 254 -9.62 -3.93 -0.64
CA GLU A 254 -10.04 -5.03 0.22
C GLU A 254 -9.89 -6.41 -0.41
N ASN A 255 -9.86 -6.50 -1.74
CA ASN A 255 -9.88 -7.75 -2.49
C ASN A 255 -9.22 -7.60 -3.88
N GLY A 256 -9.19 -8.67 -4.66
CA GLY A 256 -8.60 -8.67 -5.99
C GLY A 256 -9.39 -7.87 -7.02
N GLU A 257 -10.71 -7.71 -6.83
CA GLU A 257 -11.56 -6.85 -7.64
C GLU A 257 -11.13 -5.38 -7.52
N ASP A 258 -10.82 -4.95 -6.31
CA ASP A 258 -10.32 -3.60 -6.09
C ASP A 258 -8.92 -3.41 -6.69
N VAL A 259 -8.04 -4.42 -6.59
CA VAL A 259 -6.72 -4.38 -7.24
C VAL A 259 -6.87 -4.16 -8.74
N PHE A 260 -7.74 -4.92 -9.40
CA PHE A 260 -8.01 -4.76 -10.82
C PHE A 260 -8.44 -3.33 -11.18
N LYS A 261 -9.33 -2.72 -10.37
CA LYS A 261 -9.76 -1.33 -10.56
C LYS A 261 -8.60 -0.33 -10.43
N GLY A 262 -7.75 -0.51 -9.40
CA GLY A 262 -6.55 0.33 -9.22
C GLY A 262 -5.63 0.27 -10.43
N LEU A 263 -5.35 -0.94 -10.94
CA LEU A 263 -4.52 -1.16 -12.13
C LEU A 263 -5.17 -0.55 -13.39
N ALA A 264 -6.48 -0.74 -13.58
CA ALA A 264 -7.20 -0.18 -14.73
C ALA A 264 -7.16 1.35 -14.78
N PHE A 265 -7.03 2.03 -13.64
CA PHE A 265 -6.86 3.47 -13.55
C PHE A 265 -5.39 3.92 -13.58
N GLY A 266 -4.46 3.00 -13.85
CA GLY A 266 -3.06 3.30 -14.17
C GLY A 266 -2.09 3.18 -12.99
N ALA A 267 -2.50 2.63 -11.84
CA ALA A 267 -1.54 2.24 -10.82
C ALA A 267 -0.71 1.03 -11.29
N LYS A 268 0.58 0.99 -10.97
CA LYS A 268 1.44 -0.18 -11.22
C LYS A 268 1.32 -1.27 -10.16
N ALA A 269 0.99 -0.88 -8.93
CA ALA A 269 0.78 -1.81 -7.83
C ALA A 269 -0.18 -1.22 -6.79
N VAL A 270 -0.81 -2.11 -6.00
CA VAL A 270 -1.84 -1.76 -5.02
C VAL A 270 -1.44 -2.26 -3.63
N GLY A 271 -1.46 -1.35 -2.66
CA GLY A 271 -1.04 -1.59 -1.29
C GLY A 271 -2.19 -1.95 -0.35
N PHE A 272 -1.94 -2.92 0.51
CA PHE A 272 -2.83 -3.34 1.58
C PHE A 272 -2.16 -3.08 2.93
N GLY A 273 -2.89 -2.52 3.88
CA GLY A 273 -2.44 -2.30 5.25
C GLY A 273 -3.30 -3.07 6.25
N SER A 274 -4.54 -2.61 6.44
CA SER A 274 -5.45 -3.17 7.46
C SER A 274 -5.71 -4.67 7.30
N SER A 275 -5.91 -5.14 6.06
CA SER A 275 -6.15 -6.56 5.79
C SER A 275 -4.94 -7.43 6.12
N ILE A 276 -3.72 -6.92 5.91
CA ILE A 276 -2.48 -7.62 6.28
C ILE A 276 -2.35 -7.75 7.80
N VAL A 277 -2.67 -6.69 8.55
CA VAL A 277 -2.66 -6.75 10.03
C VAL A 277 -3.73 -7.74 10.54
N LEU A 278 -4.89 -7.80 9.89
CA LEU A 278 -5.91 -8.79 10.21
C LEU A 278 -5.45 -10.21 9.87
N ALA A 279 -4.77 -10.41 8.75
CA ALA A 279 -4.25 -11.70 8.35
C ALA A 279 -3.13 -12.19 9.29
N LEU A 280 -2.24 -11.28 9.72
CA LEU A 280 -1.27 -11.55 10.78
C LEU A 280 -1.97 -12.03 12.08
N ALA A 281 -3.01 -11.32 12.50
CA ALA A 281 -3.77 -11.69 13.69
C ALA A 281 -4.56 -13.01 13.54
N ALA A 282 -4.89 -13.38 12.32
CA ALA A 282 -5.60 -14.62 12.01
C ALA A 282 -4.69 -15.86 12.16
N ASP A 283 -3.47 -15.81 11.60
CA ASP A 283 -2.58 -16.97 11.52
C ASP A 283 -1.11 -16.60 11.21
N GLY A 284 -0.57 -15.55 11.84
CA GLY A 284 0.83 -15.17 11.67
C GLY A 284 1.25 -14.95 10.20
N SER A 285 2.46 -15.40 9.85
CA SER A 285 2.99 -15.30 8.49
C SER A 285 2.18 -16.10 7.46
N ARG A 286 1.64 -17.25 7.88
CA ARG A 286 0.78 -18.08 7.03
C ARG A 286 -0.51 -17.35 6.63
N GLY A 287 -1.14 -16.64 7.59
CA GLY A 287 -2.33 -15.83 7.33
C GLY A 287 -2.06 -14.73 6.31
N VAL A 288 -0.90 -14.08 6.38
CA VAL A 288 -0.47 -13.04 5.43
C VAL A 288 -0.26 -13.65 4.03
N GLU A 289 0.46 -14.76 3.93
CA GLU A 289 0.68 -15.48 2.66
C GLU A 289 -0.65 -15.86 2.00
N LEU A 290 -1.57 -16.49 2.77
CA LEU A 290 -2.88 -16.89 2.27
C LEU A 290 -3.69 -15.70 1.78
N LEU A 291 -3.70 -14.58 2.50
CA LEU A 291 -4.38 -13.36 2.09
C LEU A 291 -3.89 -12.89 0.72
N ILE A 292 -2.58 -12.74 0.54
CA ILE A 292 -1.99 -12.23 -0.71
C ILE A 292 -2.24 -13.20 -1.86
N ASN A 293 -2.11 -14.51 -1.64
CA ASN A 293 -2.40 -15.53 -2.64
C ASN A 293 -3.87 -15.49 -3.08
N GLN A 294 -4.83 -15.32 -2.14
CA GLN A 294 -6.25 -15.21 -2.47
C GLN A 294 -6.58 -13.92 -3.24
N ILE A 295 -6.02 -12.78 -2.84
CA ILE A 295 -6.19 -11.51 -3.57
C ILE A 295 -5.64 -11.65 -4.99
N THR A 296 -4.48 -12.27 -5.16
CA THR A 296 -3.85 -12.50 -6.47
C THR A 296 -4.69 -13.44 -7.33
N ALA A 297 -5.25 -14.50 -6.76
CA ALA A 297 -6.14 -15.42 -7.48
C ALA A 297 -7.44 -14.73 -7.93
N GLN A 298 -8.02 -13.86 -7.10
CA GLN A 298 -9.18 -13.05 -7.49
C GLN A 298 -8.83 -12.11 -8.65
N LEU A 299 -7.67 -11.42 -8.59
CA LEU A 299 -7.19 -10.58 -9.69
C LEU A 299 -7.05 -11.37 -10.98
N ALA A 300 -6.36 -12.53 -10.94
CA ALA A 300 -6.16 -13.39 -12.11
C ALA A 300 -7.51 -13.83 -12.74
N ARG A 301 -8.48 -14.17 -11.89
CA ARG A 301 -9.83 -14.55 -12.35
C ARG A 301 -10.52 -13.40 -13.12
N ILE A 302 -10.38 -12.15 -12.66
CA ILE A 302 -10.98 -11.00 -13.36
C ILE A 302 -10.22 -10.69 -14.63
N MET A 303 -8.90 -10.77 -14.62
CA MET A 303 -8.07 -10.61 -15.83
C MET A 303 -8.49 -11.61 -16.91
N ALA A 304 -8.68 -12.88 -16.56
CA ALA A 304 -9.19 -13.89 -17.48
C ALA A 304 -10.58 -13.55 -18.01
N ALA A 305 -11.49 -13.07 -17.14
CA ALA A 305 -12.86 -12.71 -17.51
C ALA A 305 -12.97 -11.44 -18.35
N THR A 306 -11.94 -10.58 -18.32
CA THR A 306 -11.87 -9.31 -19.10
C THR A 306 -10.96 -9.42 -20.32
N GLY A 307 -10.30 -10.58 -20.54
CA GLY A 307 -9.38 -10.79 -21.66
C GLY A 307 -8.02 -10.10 -21.49
N CYS A 308 -7.63 -9.76 -20.25
CA CYS A 308 -6.34 -9.14 -19.94
C CYS A 308 -5.31 -10.23 -19.63
N ALA A 309 -4.39 -10.52 -20.55
CA ALA A 309 -3.38 -11.57 -20.38
C ALA A 309 -2.28 -11.23 -19.37
N ASP A 310 -1.96 -9.95 -19.23
CA ASP A 310 -0.93 -9.43 -18.34
C ASP A 310 -1.37 -8.08 -17.72
N LEU A 311 -0.58 -7.54 -16.79
CA LEU A 311 -0.92 -6.28 -16.12
C LEU A 311 -0.95 -5.08 -17.09
N PRO A 312 -0.07 -4.94 -18.09
CA PRO A 312 -0.15 -3.90 -19.10
C PRO A 312 -1.42 -3.91 -19.96
N ALA A 313 -2.08 -5.05 -20.11
CA ALA A 313 -3.34 -5.17 -20.85
C ALA A 313 -4.56 -4.65 -20.06
N ILE A 314 -4.39 -4.34 -18.77
CA ILE A 314 -5.47 -3.80 -17.94
C ILE A 314 -5.53 -2.29 -18.14
N ASP A 315 -6.64 -1.78 -18.71
CA ASP A 315 -6.88 -0.36 -18.89
C ASP A 315 -8.34 0.02 -18.57
N LYS A 316 -8.67 1.30 -18.72
CA LYS A 316 -10.02 1.81 -18.42
C LYS A 316 -11.12 1.27 -19.34
N SER A 317 -10.78 0.69 -20.49
CA SER A 317 -11.78 0.17 -21.43
C SER A 317 -12.57 -1.01 -20.87
N VAL A 318 -12.02 -1.67 -19.85
CA VAL A 318 -12.69 -2.78 -19.14
C VAL A 318 -13.49 -2.33 -17.92
N ILE A 319 -13.59 -1.01 -17.66
CA ILE A 319 -14.32 -0.46 -16.50
C ILE A 319 -15.59 0.26 -16.97
N ALA A 320 -16.72 -0.14 -16.39
CA ALA A 320 -17.99 0.56 -16.50
C ALA A 320 -18.30 1.27 -15.18
N GLU A 321 -18.55 2.59 -15.24
CA GLU A 321 -18.99 3.37 -14.08
C GLU A 321 -20.53 3.38 -14.03
N ILE A 322 -21.10 3.06 -12.87
CA ILE A 322 -22.56 3.09 -12.67
C ILE A 322 -22.94 4.32 -11.84
N PRO A 323 -23.47 5.38 -12.48
CA PRO A 323 -23.69 6.67 -11.82
C PRO A 323 -24.65 6.63 -10.63
N PHE A 324 -25.64 5.74 -10.65
CA PHE A 324 -26.61 5.62 -9.57
C PHE A 324 -26.04 5.06 -8.26
N MET A 325 -24.85 4.45 -8.29
CA MET A 325 -24.15 3.96 -7.10
C MET A 325 -23.36 5.07 -6.39
N ARG A 326 -23.34 6.30 -6.96
CA ARG A 326 -22.62 7.45 -6.38
C ARG A 326 -23.46 8.29 -5.39
N GLN A 327 -24.70 7.89 -5.10
CA GLN A 327 -25.61 8.65 -4.22
C GLN A 327 -25.38 8.37 -2.74
#